data_17f7b735f8838c79bcbe9f5198ea5532
#
_entry.id   17f7b735f8838c79bcbe9f5198ea5532
#
_cell.length_a   1.000
_cell.length_b   1.000
_cell.length_c   1.000
_cell.angle_alpha   90.00
_cell.angle_beta   90.00
_cell.angle_gamma   90.00
#
_symmetry.space_group_name_H-M   'P 1'
#
loop_
_entity.id
_entity.type
_entity.pdbx_description
1 polymer ?
#
loop_
_entity_poly.entity_id
_entity_poly.type
_entity_poly.pdbx_seq_one_letter_code
_entity_poly.pdbx_strand_id
1 'polypeptide(L)'
;MGTYSRNLSITDQVLILDGLTGTGKTMFGPILGCLNGVQPGRFEYMVEYLSIVAESGHLEPEAAKSLIRTLIDIKTYDNSISREVNFRPKDLSSVLKHGDRVKILIQLMQKDGTTAIKKLRDYPRAPFFITHQLYGCLDLLSNTYGDGLSIIEMVRHPFYLFDHWLSYLPYHGTSPHDFTLLLNVEGSEFPWFTHSFSKEYTDAKNEDRVALVIAHLMQPILGDLPNSCVSQQTLVIPFEQFVLNPHSFLTKIEQHTGRKFSKRINKVLTKQHVPRESVLAGPNLSIYRRYGFDPKSSLVSDRNSYLALENRILPMLSDSVKNRFKGVADAYEARFGLWF
;
A
#
# COMPACT_ATOMS: atom_id res chain seq x y z
N MET A 1 -10.06 -10.58 -34.57
CA MET A 1 -10.50 -10.94 -33.21
C MET A 1 -11.19 -9.73 -32.61
N GLY A 2 -12.34 -9.91 -31.89
CA GLY A 2 -12.98 -8.82 -31.16
C GLY A 2 -12.20 -8.46 -29.90
N THR A 3 -12.26 -7.20 -29.48
CA THR A 3 -11.65 -6.71 -28.23
C THR A 3 -12.73 -6.46 -27.17
N TYR A 4 -12.42 -6.69 -25.91
CA TYR A 4 -13.31 -6.33 -24.80
C TYR A 4 -13.16 -4.85 -24.49
N SER A 5 -14.26 -4.16 -24.23
CA SER A 5 -14.23 -2.72 -23.88
C SER A 5 -15.26 -2.38 -22.84
N ARG A 6 -14.97 -1.34 -22.06
CA ARG A 6 -15.92 -0.70 -21.16
C ARG A 6 -15.98 0.79 -21.49
N ASN A 7 -17.00 1.18 -22.24
CA ASN A 7 -17.11 2.53 -22.80
C ASN A 7 -17.69 3.58 -21.81
N LEU A 8 -18.43 3.13 -20.79
CA LEU A 8 -19.02 4.01 -19.78
C LEU A 8 -18.43 3.68 -18.42
N SER A 9 -17.70 4.62 -17.83
CA SER A 9 -17.18 4.51 -16.48
C SER A 9 -18.04 5.27 -15.47
N ILE A 10 -18.02 4.82 -14.23
CA ILE A 10 -18.62 5.53 -13.09
C ILE A 10 -17.65 6.57 -12.56
N THR A 11 -16.35 6.28 -12.63
CA THR A 11 -15.29 7.18 -12.18
C THR A 11 -14.09 7.11 -13.10
N ASP A 12 -13.46 8.27 -13.31
CA ASP A 12 -12.18 8.40 -14.01
C ASP A 12 -11.04 8.75 -13.04
N GLN A 13 -11.32 8.74 -11.73
CA GLN A 13 -10.33 9.05 -10.70
C GLN A 13 -10.18 7.87 -9.73
N VAL A 14 -8.95 7.54 -9.38
CA VAL A 14 -8.63 6.46 -8.43
C VAL A 14 -7.50 6.92 -7.52
N LEU A 15 -7.63 6.65 -6.22
CA LEU A 15 -6.58 6.85 -5.24
C LEU A 15 -6.05 5.49 -4.77
N ILE A 16 -4.74 5.29 -4.87
CA ILE A 16 -4.04 4.10 -4.38
C ILE A 16 -3.14 4.49 -3.22
N LEU A 17 -3.17 3.72 -2.15
CA LEU A 17 -2.16 3.73 -1.10
C LEU A 17 -1.40 2.42 -1.19
N ASP A 18 -0.18 2.48 -1.68
CA ASP A 18 0.70 1.31 -1.78
C ASP A 18 1.89 1.40 -0.83
N GLY A 19 2.70 0.38 -0.84
CA GLY A 19 3.93 0.22 -0.09
C GLY A 19 4.14 -1.21 0.40
N LEU A 20 5.35 -1.53 0.79
CA LEU A 20 5.67 -2.84 1.35
C LEU A 20 4.86 -3.11 2.63
N THR A 21 4.62 -4.38 2.91
CA THR A 21 4.07 -4.78 4.21
C THR A 21 4.99 -4.27 5.33
N GLY A 22 4.41 -3.57 6.33
CA GLY A 22 5.19 -2.96 7.43
C GLY A 22 5.52 -1.48 7.27
N THR A 23 5.20 -0.83 6.14
CA THR A 23 5.46 0.60 5.89
C THR A 23 4.46 1.55 6.57
N GLY A 24 3.46 1.05 7.29
CA GLY A 24 2.54 1.88 8.04
C GLY A 24 1.23 2.24 7.34
N LYS A 25 0.87 1.57 6.23
CA LYS A 25 -0.38 1.80 5.47
C LYS A 25 -1.64 1.76 6.35
N THR A 26 -1.71 0.85 7.32
CA THR A 26 -2.84 0.73 8.26
C THR A 26 -3.06 2.01 9.08
N MET A 27 -1.98 2.70 9.46
CA MET A 27 -2.02 3.99 10.13
C MET A 27 -2.38 5.11 9.13
N PHE A 28 -1.85 5.04 7.92
CA PHE A 28 -1.96 6.10 6.93
C PHE A 28 -3.31 6.10 6.19
N GLY A 29 -3.93 4.93 5.99
CA GLY A 29 -5.24 4.80 5.33
C GLY A 29 -6.33 5.69 5.93
N PRO A 30 -6.57 5.70 7.26
CA PRO A 30 -7.49 6.63 7.91
C PRO A 30 -7.18 8.10 7.69
N ILE A 31 -5.90 8.47 7.52
CA ILE A 31 -5.46 9.85 7.24
C ILE A 31 -5.89 10.25 5.83
N LEU A 32 -5.58 9.43 4.81
CA LEU A 32 -6.04 9.66 3.44
C LEU A 32 -7.57 9.64 3.32
N GLY A 33 -8.26 8.82 4.11
CA GLY A 33 -9.71 8.80 4.20
C GLY A 33 -10.34 10.11 4.73
N CYS A 34 -9.51 11.07 5.17
CA CYS A 34 -9.96 12.43 5.52
C CYS A 34 -9.95 13.40 4.33
N LEU A 35 -9.43 13.01 3.17
CA LEU A 35 -9.51 13.82 1.96
C LEU A 35 -10.97 13.98 1.50
N ASN A 36 -11.34 15.18 1.13
CA ASN A 36 -12.68 15.46 0.62
C ASN A 36 -12.88 14.79 -0.75
N GLY A 37 -14.04 14.20 -0.97
CA GLY A 37 -14.35 13.53 -2.23
C GLY A 37 -13.61 12.20 -2.45
N VAL A 38 -13.12 11.57 -1.38
CA VAL A 38 -12.57 10.21 -1.41
C VAL A 38 -13.57 9.25 -0.75
N GLN A 39 -13.69 8.04 -1.29
CA GLN A 39 -14.48 6.97 -0.69
C GLN A 39 -13.72 6.35 0.50
N PRO A 40 -14.38 5.62 1.42
CA PRO A 40 -13.70 4.86 2.45
C PRO A 40 -12.67 3.91 1.86
N GLY A 41 -11.44 3.94 2.40
CA GLY A 41 -10.35 3.08 1.95
C GLY A 41 -10.63 1.60 2.24
N ARG A 42 -10.24 0.74 1.30
CA ARG A 42 -10.40 -0.71 1.39
C ARG A 42 -9.20 -1.45 0.82
N PHE A 43 -8.91 -2.61 1.38
CA PHE A 43 -8.04 -3.59 0.72
C PHE A 43 -8.83 -4.26 -0.41
N GLU A 44 -8.26 -4.33 -1.61
CA GLU A 44 -8.90 -4.96 -2.76
C GLU A 44 -7.87 -5.80 -3.54
N TYR A 45 -7.80 -7.05 -3.17
CA TYR A 45 -6.83 -7.99 -3.75
C TYR A 45 -6.99 -8.17 -5.27
N MET A 46 -8.21 -8.06 -5.81
CA MET A 46 -8.39 -8.21 -7.26
C MET A 46 -7.78 -7.06 -8.05
N VAL A 47 -7.65 -5.86 -7.48
CA VAL A 47 -6.88 -4.76 -8.10
C VAL A 47 -5.40 -5.15 -8.17
N GLU A 48 -4.85 -5.75 -7.11
CA GLU A 48 -3.47 -6.23 -7.08
C GLU A 48 -3.26 -7.36 -8.10
N TYR A 49 -4.10 -8.39 -8.08
CA TYR A 49 -3.93 -9.58 -8.92
C TYR A 49 -4.05 -9.29 -10.41
N LEU A 50 -5.01 -8.47 -10.82
CA LEU A 50 -5.13 -8.07 -12.21
C LEU A 50 -3.91 -7.29 -12.68
N SER A 51 -3.36 -6.41 -11.85
CA SER A 51 -2.14 -5.66 -12.17
C SER A 51 -0.92 -6.57 -12.28
N ILE A 52 -0.74 -7.50 -11.34
CA ILE A 52 0.38 -8.46 -11.33
C ILE A 52 0.32 -9.39 -12.55
N VAL A 53 -0.86 -9.95 -12.84
CA VAL A 53 -1.03 -10.90 -13.96
C VAL A 53 -0.90 -10.19 -15.31
N ALA A 54 -1.34 -8.93 -15.43
CA ALA A 54 -1.14 -8.13 -16.61
C ALA A 54 0.33 -7.78 -16.82
N GLU A 55 1.05 -7.36 -15.79
CA GLU A 55 2.47 -7.03 -15.83
C GLU A 55 3.32 -8.25 -16.22
N SER A 56 2.95 -9.43 -15.75
CA SER A 56 3.60 -10.69 -16.13
C SER A 56 3.29 -11.17 -17.56
N GLY A 57 2.49 -10.43 -18.32
CA GLY A 57 2.13 -10.76 -19.72
C GLY A 57 1.11 -11.88 -19.87
N HIS A 58 0.44 -12.30 -18.79
CA HIS A 58 -0.57 -13.38 -18.84
C HIS A 58 -1.98 -12.88 -19.16
N LEU A 59 -2.19 -11.56 -19.32
CA LEU A 59 -3.43 -10.96 -19.76
C LEU A 59 -3.17 -10.08 -20.99
N GLU A 60 -4.09 -10.17 -21.96
CA GLU A 60 -4.08 -9.25 -23.09
C GLU A 60 -4.36 -7.82 -22.60
N PRO A 61 -3.58 -6.79 -23.01
CA PRO A 61 -3.62 -5.46 -22.40
C PRO A 61 -5.00 -4.78 -22.42
N GLU A 62 -5.75 -4.84 -23.52
CA GLU A 62 -7.06 -4.20 -23.62
C GLU A 62 -8.12 -4.94 -22.80
N ALA A 63 -8.00 -6.28 -22.71
CA ALA A 63 -8.84 -7.06 -21.82
C ALA A 63 -8.54 -6.73 -20.34
N ALA A 64 -7.26 -6.61 -19.98
CA ALA A 64 -6.85 -6.23 -18.63
C ALA A 64 -7.39 -4.85 -18.24
N LYS A 65 -7.27 -3.84 -19.14
CA LYS A 65 -7.84 -2.49 -18.92
C LYS A 65 -9.35 -2.53 -18.72
N SER A 66 -10.06 -3.33 -19.54
CA SER A 66 -11.51 -3.47 -19.43
C SER A 66 -11.94 -4.14 -18.14
N LEU A 67 -11.21 -5.15 -17.69
CA LEU A 67 -11.46 -5.87 -16.44
C LEU A 67 -11.21 -4.98 -15.23
N ILE A 68 -10.05 -4.29 -15.16
CA ILE A 68 -9.72 -3.45 -14.02
C ILE A 68 -10.69 -2.26 -13.91
N ARG A 69 -11.07 -1.63 -15.04
CA ARG A 69 -12.07 -0.56 -15.07
C ARG A 69 -13.42 -1.04 -14.58
N THR A 70 -13.85 -2.22 -15.05
CA THR A 70 -15.12 -2.82 -14.62
C THR A 70 -15.13 -3.14 -13.12
N LEU A 71 -14.05 -3.73 -12.62
CA LEU A 71 -13.89 -4.02 -11.19
C LEU A 71 -13.99 -2.75 -10.34
N ILE A 72 -13.24 -1.72 -10.71
CA ILE A 72 -13.22 -0.45 -9.96
C ILE A 72 -14.59 0.24 -10.00
N ASP A 73 -15.29 0.20 -11.14
CA ASP A 73 -16.66 0.70 -11.24
C ASP A 73 -17.63 -0.06 -10.35
N ILE A 74 -17.56 -1.40 -10.32
CA ILE A 74 -18.39 -2.24 -9.43
C ILE A 74 -18.13 -1.84 -7.97
N LYS A 75 -16.87 -1.74 -7.57
CA LYS A 75 -16.49 -1.37 -6.19
C LYS A 75 -16.92 0.07 -5.84
N THR A 76 -16.83 0.99 -6.79
CA THR A 76 -17.29 2.37 -6.62
C THR A 76 -18.81 2.43 -6.43
N TYR A 77 -19.55 1.67 -7.22
CA TYR A 77 -20.99 1.54 -7.12
C TYR A 77 -21.41 0.91 -5.79
N ASP A 78 -20.85 -0.26 -5.46
CA ASP A 78 -21.17 -0.99 -4.23
C ASP A 78 -20.89 -0.15 -2.97
N ASN A 79 -19.80 0.61 -2.98
CA ASN A 79 -19.51 1.56 -1.90
C ASN A 79 -20.57 2.69 -1.81
N SER A 80 -21.04 3.18 -2.96
CA SER A 80 -22.02 4.29 -3.01
C SER A 80 -23.39 3.94 -2.44
N ILE A 81 -23.75 2.65 -2.47
CA ILE A 81 -25.00 2.12 -1.91
C ILE A 81 -24.78 1.30 -0.64
N SER A 82 -23.57 1.30 -0.09
CA SER A 82 -23.17 0.54 1.09
C SER A 82 -23.43 -0.97 1.00
N ARG A 83 -23.33 -1.58 -0.20
CA ARG A 83 -23.58 -3.00 -0.42
C ARG A 83 -22.53 -3.89 0.25
N GLU A 84 -21.27 -3.47 0.28
CA GLU A 84 -20.14 -4.21 0.88
C GLU A 84 -19.70 -3.60 2.22
N VAL A 85 -20.64 -3.36 3.13
CA VAL A 85 -20.31 -2.79 4.44
C VAL A 85 -19.87 -3.86 5.42
N ASN A 86 -18.69 -3.67 6.02
CA ASN A 86 -18.17 -4.55 7.05
C ASN A 86 -18.72 -4.15 8.43
N PHE A 87 -19.57 -4.98 9.01
CA PHE A 87 -20.15 -4.79 10.36
C PHE A 87 -19.38 -5.47 11.48
N ARG A 88 -18.24 -6.14 11.21
CA ARG A 88 -17.45 -6.84 12.23
C ARG A 88 -16.75 -5.82 13.15
N PRO A 89 -17.09 -5.71 14.45
CA PRO A 89 -16.63 -4.60 15.30
C PRO A 89 -15.13 -4.56 15.51
N LYS A 90 -14.45 -5.73 15.46
CA LYS A 90 -13.01 -5.84 15.70
C LYS A 90 -12.18 -5.50 14.47
N ASP A 91 -12.74 -5.59 13.26
CA ASP A 91 -12.01 -5.35 12.01
C ASP A 91 -11.67 -3.87 11.85
N LEU A 92 -10.52 -3.59 11.24
CA LEU A 92 -10.07 -2.21 10.98
C LEU A 92 -10.98 -1.49 9.98
N SER A 93 -11.51 -2.23 9.00
CA SER A 93 -12.46 -1.74 7.99
C SER A 93 -13.90 -1.68 8.46
N SER A 94 -14.19 -1.91 9.75
CA SER A 94 -15.55 -1.90 10.28
C SER A 94 -16.22 -0.54 10.13
N VAL A 95 -17.46 -0.53 9.60
CA VAL A 95 -18.29 0.67 9.52
C VAL A 95 -18.48 1.35 10.89
N LEU A 96 -18.51 0.58 11.97
CA LEU A 96 -18.67 1.10 13.34
C LEU A 96 -17.49 1.98 13.78
N LYS A 97 -16.31 1.77 13.19
CA LYS A 97 -15.10 2.57 13.44
C LYS A 97 -14.99 3.76 12.47
N HIS A 98 -15.80 3.78 11.40
CA HIS A 98 -15.73 4.82 10.40
C HIS A 98 -16.35 6.13 10.90
N GLY A 99 -15.73 7.26 10.57
CA GLY A 99 -16.22 8.56 11.00
C GLY A 99 -17.56 8.97 10.38
N ASP A 100 -17.87 8.47 9.18
CA ASP A 100 -19.12 8.73 8.45
C ASP A 100 -20.13 7.58 8.58
N ARG A 101 -20.04 6.77 9.64
CA ARG A 101 -20.86 5.58 9.86
C ARG A 101 -22.36 5.84 9.67
N VAL A 102 -22.88 6.97 10.16
CA VAL A 102 -24.30 7.33 10.00
C VAL A 102 -24.64 7.52 8.52
N LYS A 103 -23.80 8.21 7.76
CA LYS A 103 -24.00 8.42 6.33
C LYS A 103 -23.98 7.09 5.57
N ILE A 104 -23.05 6.20 5.90
CA ILE A 104 -22.95 4.85 5.30
C ILE A 104 -24.23 4.05 5.60
N LEU A 105 -24.73 4.11 6.83
CA LEU A 105 -25.98 3.43 7.21
C LEU A 105 -27.20 4.02 6.49
N ILE A 106 -27.28 5.36 6.32
CA ILE A 106 -28.34 6.00 5.54
C ILE A 106 -28.30 5.56 4.07
N GLN A 107 -27.11 5.32 3.51
CA GLN A 107 -26.97 4.84 2.13
C GLN A 107 -27.62 3.45 1.92
N LEU A 108 -27.69 2.61 2.95
CA LEU A 108 -28.41 1.32 2.88
C LEU A 108 -29.92 1.47 2.60
N MET A 109 -30.48 2.64 2.92
CA MET A 109 -31.90 2.94 2.70
C MET A 109 -32.20 3.50 1.30
N GLN A 110 -31.22 3.59 0.41
CA GLN A 110 -31.44 4.05 -0.97
C GLN A 110 -32.21 3.00 -1.76
N LYS A 111 -33.29 3.46 -2.43
CA LYS A 111 -34.24 2.57 -3.12
C LYS A 111 -33.74 2.04 -4.47
N ASP A 112 -32.90 2.80 -5.16
CA ASP A 112 -32.38 2.39 -6.48
C ASP A 112 -30.93 2.85 -6.73
N GLY A 113 -30.25 2.10 -7.59
CA GLY A 113 -28.87 2.37 -7.98
C GLY A 113 -28.71 3.54 -8.96
N THR A 114 -29.77 3.91 -9.69
CA THR A 114 -29.75 5.01 -10.66
C THR A 114 -29.54 6.33 -9.95
N THR A 115 -30.20 6.52 -8.80
CA THR A 115 -30.00 7.68 -7.93
C THR A 115 -28.57 7.74 -7.39
N ALA A 116 -27.97 6.60 -7.03
CA ALA A 116 -26.59 6.54 -6.57
C ALA A 116 -25.60 6.94 -7.69
N ILE A 117 -25.77 6.43 -8.90
CA ILE A 117 -24.95 6.78 -10.07
C ILE A 117 -25.07 8.26 -10.39
N LYS A 118 -26.30 8.81 -10.39
CA LYS A 118 -26.51 10.25 -10.60
C LYS A 118 -25.75 11.07 -9.56
N LYS A 119 -25.85 10.72 -8.27
CA LYS A 119 -25.09 11.39 -7.20
C LYS A 119 -23.59 11.30 -7.38
N LEU A 120 -23.06 10.17 -7.87
CA LEU A 120 -21.63 10.01 -8.15
C LEU A 120 -21.17 10.90 -9.33
N ARG A 121 -22.02 11.09 -10.34
CA ARG A 121 -21.74 12.01 -11.46
C ARG A 121 -21.79 13.47 -11.03
N ASP A 122 -22.79 13.85 -10.23
CA ASP A 122 -22.96 15.23 -9.75
C ASP A 122 -21.88 15.59 -8.70
N TYR A 123 -21.43 14.63 -7.91
CA TYR A 123 -20.39 14.79 -6.86
C TYR A 123 -19.38 13.64 -6.94
N PRO A 124 -18.43 13.70 -7.86
CA PRO A 124 -17.44 12.64 -8.07
C PRO A 124 -16.65 12.32 -6.81
N ARG A 125 -16.53 11.03 -6.52
CA ARG A 125 -15.72 10.52 -5.41
C ARG A 125 -14.74 9.50 -5.96
N ALA A 126 -13.46 9.73 -5.69
CA ALA A 126 -12.43 8.76 -6.03
C ALA A 126 -12.56 7.51 -5.14
N PRO A 127 -12.68 6.31 -5.71
CA PRO A 127 -12.48 5.10 -4.95
C PRO A 127 -11.05 5.07 -4.40
N PHE A 128 -10.90 4.52 -3.21
CA PHE A 128 -9.64 4.48 -2.50
C PHE A 128 -9.29 3.04 -2.14
N PHE A 129 -8.20 2.54 -2.73
CA PHE A 129 -7.72 1.20 -2.50
C PHE A 129 -6.38 1.21 -1.77
N ILE A 130 -6.21 0.25 -0.87
CA ILE A 130 -4.96 -0.01 -0.17
C ILE A 130 -4.41 -1.31 -0.71
N THR A 131 -3.19 -1.26 -1.26
CA THR A 131 -2.53 -2.37 -1.93
C THR A 131 -1.23 -2.76 -1.21
N HIS A 132 -0.59 -3.84 -1.67
CA HIS A 132 0.62 -4.37 -1.06
C HIS A 132 1.69 -4.56 -2.12
N GLN A 133 2.85 -3.86 -1.94
CA GLN A 133 4.05 -3.97 -2.79
C GLN A 133 3.78 -3.99 -4.30
N LEU A 134 2.82 -3.20 -4.75
CA LEU A 134 2.34 -3.19 -6.14
C LEU A 134 3.12 -2.23 -7.05
N TYR A 135 4.03 -1.41 -6.51
CA TYR A 135 4.68 -0.31 -7.24
C TYR A 135 5.27 -0.73 -8.60
N GLY A 136 5.91 -1.90 -8.67
CA GLY A 136 6.46 -2.45 -9.92
C GLY A 136 5.41 -3.00 -10.90
N CYS A 137 4.12 -2.99 -10.56
CA CYS A 137 3.02 -3.54 -11.38
C CYS A 137 1.87 -2.52 -11.56
N LEU A 138 2.17 -1.23 -11.53
CA LEU A 138 1.15 -0.17 -11.60
C LEU A 138 0.84 0.28 -13.03
N ASP A 139 1.51 -0.24 -14.05
CA ASP A 139 1.36 0.19 -15.45
C ASP A 139 -0.06 -0.04 -15.95
N LEU A 140 -0.72 -1.13 -15.57
CA LEU A 140 -2.13 -1.36 -15.92
C LEU A 140 -3.04 -0.22 -15.42
N LEU A 141 -2.90 0.18 -14.16
CA LEU A 141 -3.69 1.28 -13.57
C LEU A 141 -3.32 2.62 -14.21
N SER A 142 -2.03 2.89 -14.39
CA SER A 142 -1.51 4.09 -15.03
C SER A 142 -2.05 4.24 -16.45
N ASN A 143 -1.97 3.20 -17.27
CA ASN A 143 -2.47 3.18 -18.64
C ASN A 143 -4.00 3.22 -18.75
N THR A 144 -4.72 2.85 -17.66
CA THR A 144 -6.19 2.85 -17.66
C THR A 144 -6.76 4.20 -17.23
N TYR A 145 -6.15 4.88 -16.26
CA TYR A 145 -6.70 6.09 -15.64
C TYR A 145 -5.92 7.37 -15.96
N GLY A 146 -4.69 7.27 -16.49
CA GLY A 146 -3.89 8.45 -16.84
C GLY A 146 -3.81 9.45 -15.69
N ASP A 147 -4.09 10.72 -15.96
CA ASP A 147 -4.08 11.82 -14.97
C ASP A 147 -5.13 11.65 -13.85
N GLY A 148 -6.06 10.73 -14.00
CA GLY A 148 -7.04 10.39 -12.96
C GLY A 148 -6.49 9.49 -11.86
N LEU A 149 -5.31 8.89 -12.02
CA LEU A 149 -4.66 8.06 -11.03
C LEU A 149 -3.80 8.89 -10.08
N SER A 150 -4.02 8.75 -8.79
CA SER A 150 -3.15 9.30 -7.74
C SER A 150 -2.63 8.16 -6.88
N ILE A 151 -1.32 8.02 -6.78
CA ILE A 151 -0.64 6.99 -6.01
C ILE A 151 0.09 7.65 -4.84
N ILE A 152 -0.14 7.14 -3.64
CA ILE A 152 0.66 7.45 -2.46
C ILE A 152 1.44 6.20 -2.11
N GLU A 153 2.75 6.27 -2.29
CA GLU A 153 3.67 5.18 -2.00
C GLU A 153 4.31 5.38 -0.63
N MET A 154 3.96 4.51 0.33
CA MET A 154 4.57 4.54 1.65
C MET A 154 5.86 3.74 1.66
N VAL A 155 6.97 4.40 1.96
CA VAL A 155 8.26 3.73 2.14
C VAL A 155 8.71 3.79 3.59
N ARG A 156 9.51 2.83 3.98
CA ARG A 156 10.11 2.75 5.30
C ARG A 156 11.54 2.27 5.17
N HIS A 157 12.42 2.75 6.05
CA HIS A 157 13.83 2.38 6.00
C HIS A 157 14.00 0.85 6.08
N PRO A 158 14.83 0.22 5.23
CA PRO A 158 14.95 -1.24 5.10
C PRO A 158 15.22 -1.97 6.42
N PHE A 159 16.06 -1.41 7.30
CA PHE A 159 16.36 -2.01 8.59
C PHE A 159 15.13 -2.14 9.49
N TYR A 160 14.18 -1.19 9.42
CA TYR A 160 12.93 -1.25 10.19
C TYR A 160 11.89 -2.20 9.59
N LEU A 161 12.07 -2.62 8.33
CA LEU A 161 11.22 -3.63 7.68
C LEU A 161 11.70 -5.06 7.96
N PHE A 162 13.00 -5.24 8.19
CA PHE A 162 13.66 -6.55 8.19
C PHE A 162 13.01 -7.55 9.16
N ASP A 163 12.85 -7.19 10.42
CA ASP A 163 12.28 -8.09 11.44
C ASP A 163 10.82 -8.45 11.15
N HIS A 164 10.07 -7.49 10.65
CA HIS A 164 8.70 -7.74 10.25
C HIS A 164 8.63 -8.75 9.10
N TRP A 165 9.46 -8.58 8.08
CA TRP A 165 9.53 -9.47 6.92
C TRP A 165 10.11 -10.83 7.30
N LEU A 166 11.05 -10.91 8.22
CA LEU A 166 11.60 -12.17 8.73
C LEU A 166 10.51 -13.02 9.40
N SER A 167 9.59 -12.37 10.11
CA SER A 167 8.44 -13.03 10.69
C SER A 167 7.31 -13.31 9.70
N TYR A 168 7.16 -12.49 8.64
CA TYR A 168 6.02 -12.52 7.72
C TYR A 168 6.25 -13.43 6.51
N LEU A 169 7.44 -13.36 5.89
CA LEU A 169 7.74 -14.05 4.64
C LEU A 169 7.52 -15.58 4.69
N PRO A 170 7.84 -16.31 5.79
CA PRO A 170 7.60 -17.74 5.86
C PRO A 170 6.13 -18.16 5.83
N TYR A 171 5.20 -17.21 6.04
CA TYR A 171 3.76 -17.52 6.06
C TYR A 171 3.07 -17.37 4.70
N HIS A 172 3.78 -16.89 3.67
CA HIS A 172 3.22 -16.76 2.33
C HIS A 172 2.81 -18.12 1.77
N GLY A 173 1.56 -18.24 1.34
CA GLY A 173 1.00 -19.47 0.78
C GLY A 173 0.79 -20.62 1.78
N THR A 174 1.00 -20.41 3.09
CA THR A 174 0.88 -21.49 4.09
C THR A 174 -0.51 -21.61 4.73
N SER A 175 -1.42 -20.67 4.44
CA SER A 175 -2.76 -20.65 5.04
C SER A 175 -3.80 -20.23 4.00
N PRO A 176 -5.01 -20.82 4.01
CA PRO A 176 -6.13 -20.35 3.18
C PRO A 176 -6.57 -18.89 3.48
N HIS A 177 -6.13 -18.32 4.58
CA HIS A 177 -6.35 -16.91 4.92
C HIS A 177 -5.24 -15.99 4.40
N ASP A 178 -4.20 -16.54 3.82
CA ASP A 178 -3.20 -15.79 3.08
C ASP A 178 -3.65 -15.75 1.62
N PHE A 179 -4.08 -14.57 1.19
CA PHE A 179 -4.53 -14.33 -0.18
C PHE A 179 -3.40 -13.91 -1.12
N THR A 180 -2.14 -14.17 -0.75
CA THR A 180 -0.98 -13.87 -1.61
C THR A 180 -1.03 -14.72 -2.87
N LEU A 181 -0.88 -14.07 -4.04
CA LEU A 181 -0.73 -14.75 -5.30
C LEU A 181 0.63 -15.47 -5.35
N LEU A 182 0.62 -16.74 -5.70
CA LEU A 182 1.83 -17.53 -5.87
C LEU A 182 2.08 -17.76 -7.36
N LEU A 183 3.35 -17.75 -7.73
CA LEU A 183 3.81 -18.12 -9.05
C LEU A 183 4.38 -19.55 -9.00
N ASN A 184 3.90 -20.42 -9.88
CA ASN A 184 4.44 -21.77 -10.04
C ASN A 184 5.51 -21.75 -11.15
N VAL A 185 6.74 -22.11 -10.80
CA VAL A 185 7.84 -22.26 -11.73
C VAL A 185 8.40 -23.67 -11.59
N GLU A 186 8.29 -24.47 -12.63
CA GLU A 186 8.80 -25.87 -12.67
C GLU A 186 8.34 -26.73 -11.47
N GLY A 187 7.09 -26.54 -11.02
CA GLY A 187 6.52 -27.29 -9.90
C GLY A 187 6.82 -26.75 -8.51
N SER A 188 7.56 -25.66 -8.41
CA SER A 188 7.82 -24.95 -7.15
C SER A 188 7.00 -23.67 -7.06
N GLU A 189 6.39 -23.42 -5.92
CA GLU A 189 5.57 -22.23 -5.69
C GLU A 189 6.35 -21.15 -4.93
N PHE A 190 6.27 -19.92 -5.43
CA PHE A 190 6.96 -18.76 -4.90
C PHE A 190 5.99 -17.58 -4.75
N PRO A 191 6.22 -16.67 -3.79
CA PRO A 191 5.54 -15.38 -3.80
C PRO A 191 5.76 -14.66 -5.14
N TRP A 192 4.71 -14.12 -5.75
CA TRP A 192 4.74 -13.54 -7.11
C TRP A 192 5.90 -12.55 -7.33
N PHE A 193 6.26 -11.79 -6.30
CA PHE A 193 7.31 -10.77 -6.36
C PHE A 193 8.74 -11.34 -6.38
N THR A 194 8.92 -12.66 -6.32
CA THR A 194 10.25 -13.30 -6.39
C THR A 194 10.59 -13.83 -7.78
N HIS A 195 9.69 -13.67 -8.75
CA HIS A 195 9.82 -14.27 -10.09
C HIS A 195 11.18 -14.03 -10.74
N SER A 196 11.65 -12.78 -10.76
CA SER A 196 12.90 -12.40 -11.46
C SER A 196 14.18 -12.92 -10.78
N PHE A 197 14.10 -13.38 -9.53
CA PHE A 197 15.23 -13.91 -8.76
C PHE A 197 14.89 -15.21 -7.99
N SER A 198 13.96 -16.00 -8.50
CA SER A 198 13.44 -17.21 -7.85
C SER A 198 14.54 -18.23 -7.49
N LYS A 199 15.55 -18.40 -8.34
CA LYS A 199 16.70 -19.26 -8.07
C LYS A 199 17.53 -18.75 -6.89
N GLU A 200 17.92 -17.47 -6.91
CA GLU A 200 18.65 -16.84 -5.81
C GLU A 200 17.87 -16.92 -4.49
N TYR A 201 16.54 -16.68 -4.58
CA TYR A 201 15.63 -16.79 -3.44
C TYR A 201 15.58 -18.21 -2.86
N THR A 202 15.54 -19.24 -3.71
CA THR A 202 15.47 -20.65 -3.27
C THR A 202 16.75 -21.07 -2.55
N ASP A 203 17.91 -20.71 -3.10
CA ASP A 203 19.22 -21.11 -2.58
C ASP A 203 19.61 -20.31 -1.33
N ALA A 204 18.92 -19.21 -1.02
CA ALA A 204 19.25 -18.33 0.08
C ALA A 204 18.69 -18.84 1.42
N LYS A 205 19.40 -18.55 2.52
CA LYS A 205 18.87 -18.70 3.88
C LYS A 205 17.79 -17.65 4.19
N ASN A 206 17.02 -17.84 5.23
CA ASN A 206 15.85 -17.00 5.53
C ASN A 206 16.17 -15.51 5.64
N GLU A 207 17.26 -15.13 6.29
CA GLU A 207 17.70 -13.75 6.44
C GLU A 207 18.05 -13.12 5.10
N ASP A 208 18.76 -13.86 4.25
CA ASP A 208 19.11 -13.42 2.90
C ASP A 208 17.87 -13.29 2.02
N ARG A 209 16.92 -14.23 2.09
CA ARG A 209 15.62 -14.12 1.38
C ARG A 209 14.89 -12.83 1.72
N VAL A 210 14.83 -12.49 2.99
CA VAL A 210 14.17 -11.24 3.44
C VAL A 210 14.88 -10.02 2.89
N ALA A 211 16.20 -9.97 2.99
CA ALA A 211 16.98 -8.85 2.49
C ALA A 211 16.86 -8.70 0.96
N LEU A 212 16.88 -9.82 0.21
CA LEU A 212 16.68 -9.84 -1.24
C LEU A 212 15.30 -9.32 -1.63
N VAL A 213 14.24 -9.78 -0.95
CA VAL A 213 12.87 -9.34 -1.23
C VAL A 213 12.70 -7.85 -0.96
N ILE A 214 13.16 -7.36 0.19
CA ILE A 214 13.06 -5.92 0.52
C ILE A 214 13.85 -5.10 -0.51
N ALA A 215 15.07 -5.52 -0.84
CA ALA A 215 15.91 -4.82 -1.79
C ALA A 215 15.27 -4.78 -3.19
N HIS A 216 14.75 -5.91 -3.66
CA HIS A 216 14.08 -6.00 -4.96
C HIS A 216 12.85 -5.10 -5.05
N LEU A 217 11.98 -5.15 -4.04
CA LEU A 217 10.74 -4.39 -4.03
C LEU A 217 10.96 -2.88 -3.83
N MET A 218 12.03 -2.46 -3.14
CA MET A 218 12.34 -1.05 -2.93
C MET A 218 13.14 -0.43 -4.08
N GLN A 219 13.86 -1.23 -4.85
CA GLN A 219 14.71 -0.73 -5.94
C GLN A 219 13.96 0.13 -6.97
N PRO A 220 12.77 -0.27 -7.48
CA PRO A 220 12.00 0.56 -8.42
C PRO A 220 11.53 1.89 -7.80
N ILE A 221 11.25 1.89 -6.49
CA ILE A 221 10.76 3.07 -5.77
C ILE A 221 11.90 4.07 -5.54
N LEU A 222 13.10 3.57 -5.20
CA LEU A 222 14.27 4.39 -4.85
C LEU A 222 15.08 4.80 -6.06
N GLY A 223 15.02 4.03 -7.15
CA GLY A 223 15.69 4.34 -8.39
C GLY A 223 15.12 5.61 -9.04
N ASP A 224 15.99 6.35 -9.71
CA ASP A 224 15.56 7.39 -10.62
C ASP A 224 14.95 6.71 -11.85
N LEU A 225 13.63 6.48 -11.83
CA LEU A 225 12.83 6.25 -13.03
C LEU A 225 12.27 7.63 -13.46
N PRO A 226 13.12 8.54 -14.01
CA PRO A 226 12.64 9.82 -14.46
C PRO A 226 11.78 9.51 -15.70
N ASN A 227 10.54 9.94 -15.70
CA ASN A 227 9.63 9.94 -16.84
C ASN A 227 8.77 8.70 -17.10
N SER A 228 8.64 7.74 -16.20
CA SER A 228 7.51 6.81 -16.31
C SER A 228 6.21 7.53 -15.91
N CYS A 229 5.08 7.23 -16.58
CA CYS A 229 3.77 7.78 -16.19
C CYS A 229 3.48 7.47 -14.71
N VAL A 230 3.84 6.28 -14.24
CA VAL A 230 3.68 5.86 -12.84
C VAL A 230 4.44 6.79 -11.89
N SER A 231 5.68 7.19 -12.20
CA SER A 231 6.46 8.06 -11.32
C SER A 231 5.86 9.46 -11.18
N GLN A 232 5.26 9.99 -12.24
CA GLN A 232 4.56 11.30 -12.23
C GLN A 232 3.26 11.24 -11.43
N GLN A 233 2.60 10.09 -11.41
CA GLN A 233 1.36 9.83 -10.68
C GLN A 233 1.60 9.45 -9.21
N THR A 234 2.87 9.32 -8.78
CA THR A 234 3.23 8.82 -7.46
C THR A 234 3.84 9.89 -6.57
N LEU A 235 3.30 10.03 -5.37
CA LEU A 235 3.92 10.75 -4.25
C LEU A 235 4.49 9.74 -3.27
N VAL A 236 5.82 9.69 -3.15
CA VAL A 236 6.51 8.83 -2.19
C VAL A 236 6.58 9.51 -0.83
N ILE A 237 6.17 8.80 0.22
CA ILE A 237 6.15 9.31 1.60
C ILE A 237 6.99 8.43 2.51
N PRO A 238 8.13 8.92 3.02
CA PRO A 238 8.94 8.21 3.99
C PRO A 238 8.24 8.20 5.36
N PHE A 239 8.00 6.99 5.87
CA PHE A 239 7.26 6.76 7.11
C PHE A 239 7.86 7.51 8.30
N GLU A 240 9.18 7.44 8.47
CA GLU A 240 9.90 8.02 9.60
C GLU A 240 9.68 9.53 9.66
N GLN A 241 9.87 10.22 8.55
CA GLN A 241 9.70 11.67 8.50
C GLN A 241 8.23 12.07 8.66
N PHE A 242 7.31 11.29 8.07
CA PHE A 242 5.89 11.58 8.20
C PHE A 242 5.41 11.47 9.64
N VAL A 243 5.80 10.42 10.37
CA VAL A 243 5.32 10.25 11.75
C VAL A 243 5.92 11.25 12.72
N LEU A 244 7.08 11.82 12.43
CA LEU A 244 7.71 12.87 13.23
C LEU A 244 7.21 14.26 12.88
N ASN A 245 7.02 14.54 11.58
CA ASN A 245 6.57 15.86 11.09
C ASN A 245 5.55 15.73 9.94
N PRO A 246 4.26 15.50 10.22
CA PRO A 246 3.25 15.23 9.19
C PRO A 246 2.86 16.45 8.35
N HIS A 247 2.96 17.67 8.87
CA HIS A 247 2.31 18.84 8.26
C HIS A 247 2.77 19.15 6.84
N SER A 248 4.08 19.06 6.57
CA SER A 248 4.64 19.28 5.23
C SER A 248 4.13 18.23 4.22
N PHE A 249 3.96 16.98 4.66
CA PHE A 249 3.44 15.91 3.83
C PHE A 249 1.94 16.04 3.57
N LEU A 250 1.16 16.51 4.53
CA LEU A 250 -0.27 16.78 4.29
C LEU A 250 -0.46 17.78 3.16
N THR A 251 0.34 18.85 3.13
CA THR A 251 0.31 19.85 2.04
C THR A 251 0.68 19.22 0.69
N LYS A 252 1.74 18.38 0.66
CA LYS A 252 2.14 17.66 -0.55
C LYS A 252 1.06 16.71 -1.06
N ILE A 253 0.37 16.02 -0.15
CA ILE A 253 -0.74 15.12 -0.50
C ILE A 253 -1.90 15.92 -1.09
N GLU A 254 -2.26 17.07 -0.52
CA GLU A 254 -3.30 17.93 -1.07
C GLU A 254 -2.97 18.41 -2.48
N GLN A 255 -1.72 18.80 -2.70
CA GLN A 255 -1.24 19.24 -4.02
C GLN A 255 -1.27 18.09 -5.03
N HIS A 256 -0.76 16.92 -4.65
CA HIS A 256 -0.68 15.75 -5.50
C HIS A 256 -2.05 15.19 -5.90
N THR A 257 -2.98 15.12 -4.94
CA THR A 257 -4.33 14.57 -5.18
C THR A 257 -5.33 15.61 -5.70
N GLY A 258 -4.98 16.92 -5.69
CA GLY A 258 -5.91 18.00 -5.97
C GLY A 258 -7.05 18.13 -4.95
N ARG A 259 -6.94 17.50 -3.77
CA ARG A 259 -8.01 17.37 -2.77
C ARG A 259 -7.57 17.92 -1.42
N LYS A 260 -8.46 18.63 -0.73
CA LYS A 260 -8.21 19.18 0.61
C LYS A 260 -8.62 18.20 1.70
N PHE A 261 -7.84 18.18 2.78
CA PHE A 261 -8.24 17.46 3.98
C PHE A 261 -9.46 18.11 4.65
N SER A 262 -10.34 17.29 5.18
CA SER A 262 -11.47 17.74 5.99
C SER A 262 -11.01 18.23 7.37
N LYS A 263 -11.85 19.02 8.06
CA LYS A 263 -11.59 19.52 9.43
C LYS A 263 -11.30 18.39 10.45
N ARG A 264 -11.58 17.14 10.10
CA ARG A 264 -11.35 15.97 10.98
C ARG A 264 -9.91 15.49 11.02
N ILE A 265 -9.04 16.00 10.14
CA ILE A 265 -7.65 15.53 9.99
C ILE A 265 -6.89 15.53 11.32
N ASN A 266 -6.93 16.61 12.10
CA ASN A 266 -6.22 16.70 13.37
C ASN A 266 -6.66 15.62 14.38
N LYS A 267 -7.98 15.36 14.44
CA LYS A 267 -8.52 14.29 15.30
C LYS A 267 -8.03 12.90 14.87
N VAL A 268 -7.90 12.69 13.56
CA VAL A 268 -7.41 11.41 13.02
C VAL A 268 -5.92 11.27 13.26
N LEU A 269 -5.12 12.30 13.04
CA LEU A 269 -3.69 12.30 13.36
C LEU A 269 -3.45 11.93 14.83
N THR A 270 -4.13 12.59 15.76
CA THR A 270 -4.04 12.27 17.21
C THR A 270 -4.39 10.80 17.46
N LYS A 271 -5.46 10.28 16.86
CA LYS A 271 -5.87 8.87 17.00
C LYS A 271 -4.81 7.89 16.45
N GLN A 272 -4.06 8.31 15.45
CA GLN A 272 -2.98 7.52 14.84
C GLN A 272 -1.62 7.74 15.53
N HIS A 273 -1.60 8.50 16.64
CA HIS A 273 -0.36 8.88 17.33
C HIS A 273 0.65 9.54 16.38
N VAL A 274 0.20 10.61 15.71
CA VAL A 274 1.01 11.44 14.79
C VAL A 274 0.72 12.91 15.14
N PRO A 275 1.74 13.76 15.35
CA PRO A 275 3.17 13.46 15.34
C PRO A 275 3.62 12.59 16.53
N ARG A 276 4.79 11.95 16.37
CA ARG A 276 5.45 11.14 17.41
C ARG A 276 6.71 11.81 17.91
N GLU A 277 7.12 11.44 19.11
CA GLU A 277 8.41 11.85 19.69
C GLU A 277 9.58 11.01 19.13
N SER A 278 9.31 9.77 18.75
CA SER A 278 10.25 8.88 18.07
C SER A 278 9.52 7.96 17.09
N VAL A 279 10.22 7.43 16.11
CA VAL A 279 9.64 6.56 15.07
C VAL A 279 8.94 5.34 15.65
N LEU A 280 9.51 4.76 16.69
CA LEU A 280 8.98 3.55 17.35
C LEU A 280 7.90 3.83 18.41
N ALA A 281 7.62 5.09 18.75
CA ALA A 281 6.59 5.48 19.74
C ALA A 281 5.14 5.34 19.21
N GLY A 282 4.88 4.37 18.36
CA GLY A 282 3.55 4.09 17.82
C GLY A 282 2.77 3.05 18.63
N PRO A 283 1.45 2.92 18.41
CA PRO A 283 0.66 1.90 19.05
C PRO A 283 1.10 0.50 18.57
N ASN A 284 1.20 -0.44 19.50
CA ASN A 284 1.45 -1.84 19.18
C ASN A 284 0.14 -2.44 18.62
N LEU A 285 0.10 -2.68 17.31
CA LEU A 285 -1.08 -3.24 16.64
C LEU A 285 -1.12 -4.76 16.83
N SER A 286 -2.27 -5.28 17.25
CA SER A 286 -2.48 -6.73 17.45
C SER A 286 -2.22 -7.58 16.19
N ILE A 287 -2.29 -6.98 14.99
CA ILE A 287 -2.00 -7.65 13.73
C ILE A 287 -0.56 -8.18 13.67
N TYR A 288 0.40 -7.52 14.31
CA TYR A 288 1.79 -7.97 14.32
C TYR A 288 1.97 -9.27 15.10
N ARG A 289 1.17 -9.48 16.15
CA ARG A 289 1.22 -10.71 16.96
C ARG A 289 0.81 -11.97 16.20
N ARG A 290 0.03 -11.80 15.11
CA ARG A 290 -0.39 -12.92 14.24
C ARG A 290 0.82 -13.66 13.65
N TYR A 291 1.90 -12.93 13.39
CA TYR A 291 3.13 -13.47 12.79
C TYR A 291 4.28 -13.55 13.81
N GLY A 292 3.97 -13.49 15.10
CA GLY A 292 4.99 -13.54 16.17
C GLY A 292 5.86 -12.29 16.28
N PHE A 293 5.53 -11.22 15.55
CA PHE A 293 6.26 -9.96 15.61
C PHE A 293 5.69 -9.07 16.73
N ASP A 294 6.52 -8.74 17.71
CA ASP A 294 6.20 -7.79 18.78
C ASP A 294 7.16 -6.60 18.68
N PRO A 295 6.75 -5.48 18.07
CA PRO A 295 7.61 -4.31 17.97
C PRO A 295 7.86 -3.76 19.38
N LYS A 296 9.10 -3.85 19.83
CA LYS A 296 9.51 -3.29 21.12
C LYS A 296 9.41 -1.76 21.06
N SER A 297 8.56 -1.16 21.89
CA SER A 297 8.64 0.26 22.18
C SER A 297 9.94 0.51 22.94
N SER A 298 10.95 1.06 22.28
CA SER A 298 12.21 1.37 22.97
C SER A 298 12.16 2.82 23.48
N LEU A 299 12.57 3.02 24.72
CA LEU A 299 12.90 4.33 25.29
C LEU A 299 14.23 4.87 24.72
N VAL A 300 14.80 4.19 23.73
CA VAL A 300 16.08 4.49 23.09
C VAL A 300 15.86 5.52 21.98
N SER A 301 16.79 6.46 21.81
CA SER A 301 16.73 7.44 20.71
C SER A 301 16.70 6.76 19.34
N ASP A 302 16.09 7.41 18.34
CA ASP A 302 15.99 6.89 16.98
C ASP A 302 17.36 6.52 16.39
N ARG A 303 18.41 7.37 16.64
CA ARG A 303 19.79 7.09 16.23
C ARG A 303 20.32 5.77 16.81
N ASN A 304 20.15 5.57 18.12
CA ASN A 304 20.63 4.35 18.78
C ASN A 304 19.84 3.12 18.31
N SER A 305 18.54 3.27 18.07
CA SER A 305 17.71 2.20 17.51
C SER A 305 18.15 1.83 16.10
N TYR A 306 18.44 2.80 15.24
CA TYR A 306 18.98 2.60 13.91
C TYR A 306 20.32 1.84 13.94
N LEU A 307 21.30 2.34 14.71
CA LEU A 307 22.62 1.71 14.83
C LEU A 307 22.54 0.28 15.38
N ALA A 308 21.65 0.03 16.34
CA ALA A 308 21.43 -1.30 16.88
C ALA A 308 20.88 -2.27 15.82
N LEU A 309 19.95 -1.81 14.95
CA LEU A 309 19.43 -2.61 13.83
C LEU A 309 20.51 -2.87 12.79
N GLU A 310 21.25 -1.86 12.36
CA GLU A 310 22.33 -1.99 11.39
C GLU A 310 23.39 -3.01 11.86
N ASN A 311 23.92 -2.83 13.08
CA ASN A 311 24.94 -3.70 13.68
C ASN A 311 24.45 -5.15 13.88
N ARG A 312 23.16 -5.36 14.04
CA ARG A 312 22.59 -6.69 14.20
C ARG A 312 22.27 -7.37 12.87
N ILE A 313 21.69 -6.63 11.92
CA ILE A 313 21.18 -7.20 10.67
C ILE A 313 22.33 -7.51 9.70
N LEU A 314 23.22 -6.55 9.46
CA LEU A 314 24.25 -6.72 8.44
C LEU A 314 25.18 -7.94 8.67
N PRO A 315 25.59 -8.31 9.88
CA PRO A 315 26.35 -9.55 10.11
C PRO A 315 25.57 -10.84 9.89
N MET A 316 24.22 -10.78 9.86
CA MET A 316 23.37 -11.95 9.60
C MET A 316 23.33 -12.31 8.11
N LEU A 317 23.74 -11.42 7.22
CA LEU A 317 23.62 -11.57 5.77
C LEU A 317 24.92 -12.10 5.15
N SER A 318 24.79 -12.87 4.04
CA SER A 318 25.92 -13.21 3.20
C SER A 318 26.49 -11.94 2.52
N ASP A 319 27.77 -11.93 2.17
CA ASP A 319 28.46 -10.72 1.70
C ASP A 319 27.80 -10.09 0.45
N SER A 320 27.37 -10.88 -0.51
CA SER A 320 26.69 -10.39 -1.71
C SER A 320 25.34 -9.74 -1.39
N VAL A 321 24.53 -10.40 -0.56
CA VAL A 321 23.21 -9.91 -0.13
C VAL A 321 23.34 -8.70 0.77
N LYS A 322 24.31 -8.70 1.68
CA LYS A 322 24.65 -7.58 2.57
C LYS A 322 24.95 -6.31 1.79
N ASN A 323 25.81 -6.41 0.75
CA ASN A 323 26.16 -5.25 -0.07
C ASN A 323 24.94 -4.70 -0.81
N ARG A 324 24.08 -5.59 -1.37
CA ARG A 324 22.85 -5.20 -2.06
C ARG A 324 21.85 -4.54 -1.08
N PHE A 325 21.64 -5.16 0.08
CA PHE A 325 20.71 -4.64 1.09
C PHE A 325 21.16 -3.30 1.67
N LYS A 326 22.48 -3.16 1.96
CA LYS A 326 23.08 -1.90 2.39
C LYS A 326 22.95 -0.83 1.29
N GLY A 327 23.18 -1.17 0.04
CA GLY A 327 23.00 -0.24 -1.08
C GLY A 327 21.59 0.34 -1.17
N VAL A 328 20.55 -0.46 -0.84
CA VAL A 328 19.17 0.02 -0.78
C VAL A 328 18.94 0.93 0.44
N ALA A 329 19.56 0.63 1.59
CA ALA A 329 19.51 1.51 2.75
C ALA A 329 20.19 2.85 2.45
N ASP A 330 21.38 2.83 1.86
CA ASP A 330 22.12 4.03 1.46
C ASP A 330 21.32 4.87 0.44
N ALA A 331 20.66 4.23 -0.54
CA ALA A 331 19.79 4.91 -1.51
C ALA A 331 18.56 5.56 -0.84
N TYR A 332 17.96 4.88 0.15
CA TYR A 332 16.88 5.46 0.95
C TYR A 332 17.35 6.71 1.69
N GLU A 333 18.49 6.64 2.34
CA GLU A 333 19.09 7.75 3.09
C GLU A 333 19.49 8.91 2.19
N ALA A 334 20.08 8.62 1.04
CA ALA A 334 20.43 9.64 0.05
C ALA A 334 19.21 10.41 -0.46
N ARG A 335 18.07 9.70 -0.65
CA ARG A 335 16.84 10.30 -1.17
C ARG A 335 16.04 11.08 -0.13
N PHE A 336 15.93 10.55 1.08
CA PHE A 336 15.05 11.11 2.10
C PHE A 336 15.79 11.74 3.28
N GLY A 337 17.08 11.47 3.43
CA GLY A 337 17.85 11.88 4.59
C GLY A 337 17.57 11.01 5.82
N LEU A 338 18.44 11.12 6.81
CA LEU A 338 18.20 10.57 8.14
C LEU A 338 17.25 11.50 8.93
N TRP A 339 16.44 10.93 9.78
CA TRP A 339 15.38 11.65 10.52
C TRP A 339 15.78 12.01 11.95
N PHE A 340 17.02 11.70 12.37
CA PHE A 340 17.58 11.96 13.68
C PHE A 340 18.85 12.81 13.66
#